data_d75f560f94d3f22e000b1fe8feba0e7f
#
_entry.id   d75f560f94d3f22e000b1fe8feba0e7f
#
_cell.length_a   1.000
_cell.length_b   1.000
_cell.length_c   1.000
_cell.angle_alpha   90.00
_cell.angle_beta   90.00
_cell.angle_gamma   90.00
#
_symmetry.space_group_name_H-M   'P 1'
#
loop_
_entity.id
_entity.type
_entity.pdbx_description
1 polymer ?
#
loop_
_entity_poly.entity_id
_entity_poly.type
_entity_poly.pdbx_seq_one_letter_code
_entity_poly.pdbx_strand_id
1 'polypeptide(L)'
;HVIYTSFGRKNESENSPIYPVAKGHLAAENALKNASLDYTILKHNLYMEVIPLFAGENLLESKTLFLPAEDGKTGFMARKDMANLAAEILTAKGHENKTYEVSGNKAYSFSEIAALISEESGTKINYVSPNADEFIETLKSYGVPQPAIDMTLMFAKGIAQGEFNETASIYKDLTGNEPTSLKEFLKELYGK
;
A
#
# COMPACT_ATOMS: atom_id res chain seq x y z
N HIS A 1 10.78 -24.69 5.99
CA HIS A 1 9.66 -23.81 5.60
C HIS A 1 10.16 -22.40 5.37
N VAL A 2 9.84 -21.83 4.21
CA VAL A 2 10.24 -20.46 3.82
C VAL A 2 9.00 -19.59 3.79
N ILE A 3 9.04 -18.41 4.46
CA ILE A 3 8.01 -17.40 4.32
C ILE A 3 8.57 -16.27 3.45
N TYR A 4 7.85 -15.94 2.38
CA TYR A 4 8.24 -14.90 1.45
C TYR A 4 7.23 -13.76 1.47
N THR A 5 7.70 -12.56 1.79
CA THR A 5 6.89 -11.35 1.69
C THR A 5 6.90 -10.87 0.25
N SER A 6 5.83 -11.16 -0.46
CA SER A 6 5.61 -10.76 -1.84
C SER A 6 4.82 -9.45 -1.91
N PHE A 7 4.48 -9.03 -3.10
CA PHE A 7 3.80 -7.79 -3.41
C PHE A 7 2.37 -8.04 -3.89
N GLY A 8 1.40 -7.46 -3.19
CA GLY A 8 -0.03 -7.51 -3.52
C GLY A 8 -0.30 -6.78 -4.83
N ARG A 9 -1.02 -7.44 -5.73
CA ARG A 9 -1.34 -6.93 -7.06
C ARG A 9 -2.52 -7.70 -7.65
N LYS A 10 -3.32 -7.02 -8.43
CA LYS A 10 -4.46 -7.62 -9.11
C LYS A 10 -4.12 -8.08 -10.53
N ASN A 11 -3.29 -7.32 -11.23
CA ASN A 11 -2.89 -7.60 -12.60
C ASN A 11 -1.41 -7.97 -12.69
N GLU A 12 -1.11 -9.14 -13.24
CA GLU A 12 0.24 -9.68 -13.38
C GLU A 12 0.82 -9.50 -14.81
N SER A 13 0.07 -8.84 -15.70
CA SER A 13 0.51 -8.61 -17.07
C SER A 13 1.54 -7.48 -17.18
N GLU A 14 2.34 -7.51 -18.25
CA GLU A 14 3.31 -6.46 -18.57
C GLU A 14 2.68 -5.08 -18.82
N ASN A 15 1.37 -5.03 -19.06
CA ASN A 15 0.63 -3.79 -19.28
C ASN A 15 0.23 -3.11 -17.95
N SER A 16 0.40 -3.77 -16.80
CA SER A 16 0.16 -3.15 -15.50
C SER A 16 1.19 -2.06 -15.20
N PRO A 17 0.76 -0.88 -14.73
CA PRO A 17 1.70 0.18 -14.33
C PRO A 17 2.74 -0.28 -13.32
N ILE A 18 2.36 -1.21 -12.43
CA ILE A 18 3.22 -1.72 -11.35
C ILE A 18 4.05 -2.95 -11.76
N TYR A 19 3.97 -3.41 -13.00
CA TYR A 19 4.73 -4.57 -13.48
C TYR A 19 6.24 -4.46 -13.24
N PRO A 20 6.91 -3.30 -13.38
CA PRO A 20 8.34 -3.18 -13.09
C PRO A 20 8.72 -3.64 -11.67
N VAL A 21 7.84 -3.45 -10.69
CA VAL A 21 8.02 -3.97 -9.31
C VAL A 21 7.54 -5.42 -9.22
N ALA A 22 6.39 -5.72 -9.79
CA ALA A 22 5.74 -7.03 -9.69
C ALA A 22 6.57 -8.17 -10.30
N LYS A 23 7.29 -7.94 -11.41
CA LYS A 23 8.05 -8.98 -12.13
C LYS A 23 9.08 -9.71 -11.28
N GLY A 24 9.75 -8.99 -10.37
CA GLY A 24 10.72 -9.60 -9.45
C GLY A 24 10.06 -10.52 -8.44
N HIS A 25 8.91 -10.09 -7.91
CA HIS A 25 8.10 -10.90 -6.99
C HIS A 25 7.50 -12.12 -7.68
N LEU A 26 7.00 -11.98 -8.92
CA LEU A 26 6.51 -13.10 -9.74
C LEU A 26 7.59 -14.15 -9.97
N ALA A 27 8.81 -13.72 -10.30
CA ALA A 27 9.95 -14.64 -10.49
C ALA A 27 10.27 -15.39 -9.19
N ALA A 28 10.30 -14.70 -8.03
CA ALA A 28 10.55 -15.31 -6.74
C ALA A 28 9.45 -16.30 -6.31
N GLU A 29 8.17 -15.91 -6.50
CA GLU A 29 7.03 -16.80 -6.24
C GLU A 29 7.09 -18.08 -7.08
N ASN A 30 7.41 -17.95 -8.37
CA ASN A 30 7.58 -19.11 -9.26
C ASN A 30 8.75 -20.00 -8.85
N ALA A 31 9.87 -19.39 -8.45
CA ALA A 31 11.02 -20.15 -7.95
C ALA A 31 10.68 -20.95 -6.69
N LEU A 32 9.95 -20.34 -5.75
CA LEU A 32 9.49 -21.04 -4.53
C LEU A 32 8.53 -22.18 -4.83
N LYS A 33 7.54 -21.95 -5.71
CA LYS A 33 6.56 -22.97 -6.11
C LYS A 33 7.21 -24.17 -6.82
N ASN A 34 8.32 -23.96 -7.51
CA ASN A 34 9.07 -25.00 -8.20
C ASN A 34 10.19 -25.64 -7.34
N ALA A 35 10.46 -25.08 -6.17
CA ALA A 35 11.44 -25.64 -5.24
C ALA A 35 10.87 -26.81 -4.46
N SER A 36 11.74 -27.74 -4.03
CA SER A 36 11.35 -28.85 -3.12
C SER A 36 11.37 -28.39 -1.66
N LEU A 37 10.75 -27.23 -1.39
CA LEU A 37 10.70 -26.61 -0.07
C LEU A 37 9.24 -26.26 0.26
N ASP A 38 8.86 -26.46 1.50
CA ASP A 38 7.60 -25.89 1.98
C ASP A 38 7.72 -24.37 2.02
N TYR A 39 6.72 -23.68 1.50
CA TYR A 39 6.69 -22.21 1.44
C TYR A 39 5.35 -21.63 1.92
N THR A 40 5.37 -20.39 2.34
CA THR A 40 4.18 -19.51 2.43
C THR A 40 4.49 -18.20 1.75
N ILE A 41 3.61 -17.75 0.86
CA ILE A 41 3.73 -16.47 0.18
C ILE A 41 2.72 -15.50 0.79
N LEU A 42 3.20 -14.36 1.29
CA LEU A 42 2.40 -13.27 1.82
C LEU A 42 2.42 -12.11 0.82
N LYS A 43 1.34 -11.94 0.06
CA LYS A 43 1.19 -10.84 -0.89
C LYS A 43 0.75 -9.58 -0.15
N HIS A 44 1.72 -8.78 0.27
CA HIS A 44 1.48 -7.54 1.01
C HIS A 44 0.95 -6.44 0.11
N ASN A 45 -0.19 -5.87 0.47
CA ASN A 45 -0.69 -4.63 -0.12
C ASN A 45 0.17 -3.44 0.34
N LEU A 46 -0.15 -2.23 -0.11
CA LEU A 46 0.60 -1.03 0.26
C LEU A 46 0.56 -0.77 1.77
N TYR A 47 1.68 -0.31 2.29
CA TYR A 47 1.84 -0.02 3.72
C TYR A 47 1.19 1.32 4.07
N MET A 48 0.58 1.44 5.25
CA MET A 48 0.12 2.74 5.76
C MET A 48 1.26 3.75 5.85
N GLU A 49 2.47 3.28 6.15
CA GLU A 49 3.68 4.10 6.28
C GLU A 49 4.17 4.75 4.97
N VAL A 50 3.60 4.40 3.81
CA VAL A 50 3.88 5.12 2.56
C VAL A 50 2.92 6.29 2.32
N ILE A 51 1.84 6.40 3.08
CA ILE A 51 0.88 7.51 2.95
C ILE A 51 1.55 8.88 3.09
N PRO A 52 2.43 9.13 4.09
CA PRO A 52 3.14 10.41 4.20
C PRO A 52 4.01 10.73 2.99
N LEU A 53 4.60 9.73 2.32
CA LEU A 53 5.40 9.93 1.10
C LEU A 53 4.53 10.40 -0.07
N PHE A 54 3.31 9.87 -0.18
CA PHE A 54 2.35 10.30 -1.20
C PHE A 54 1.71 11.66 -0.88
N ALA A 55 1.54 11.97 0.41
CA ALA A 55 0.93 13.20 0.88
C ALA A 55 1.87 14.41 0.82
N GLY A 56 3.20 14.17 0.85
CA GLY A 56 4.24 15.19 0.92
C GLY A 56 4.52 15.67 2.35
N GLU A 57 5.76 16.09 2.59
CA GLU A 57 6.25 16.47 3.93
C GLU A 57 5.51 17.67 4.53
N ASN A 58 5.09 18.63 3.68
CA ASN A 58 4.44 19.86 4.11
C ASN A 58 2.91 19.85 3.97
N LEU A 59 2.27 18.67 4.08
CA LEU A 59 0.84 18.50 3.86
C LEU A 59 -0.03 19.47 4.67
N LEU A 60 0.26 19.66 5.96
CA LEU A 60 -0.54 20.51 6.85
C LEU A 60 -0.39 22.02 6.52
N GLU A 61 0.73 22.42 5.93
CA GLU A 61 0.98 23.79 5.50
C GLU A 61 0.36 24.06 4.11
N SER A 62 0.59 23.16 3.15
CA SER A 62 0.04 23.24 1.79
C SER A 62 -1.47 23.03 1.75
N LYS A 63 -1.99 22.29 2.74
CA LYS A 63 -3.41 21.88 2.85
C LYS A 63 -3.92 21.13 1.63
N THR A 64 -3.02 20.54 0.83
CA THR A 64 -3.35 19.87 -0.42
C THR A 64 -2.60 18.57 -0.54
N LEU A 65 -3.35 17.46 -0.63
CA LEU A 65 -2.85 16.17 -1.03
C LEU A 65 -2.94 16.09 -2.56
N PHE A 66 -1.78 16.13 -3.22
CA PHE A 66 -1.66 16.26 -4.67
C PHE A 66 -1.08 14.97 -5.26
N LEU A 67 -1.96 14.08 -5.77
CA LEU A 67 -1.57 12.76 -6.25
C LEU A 67 -2.51 12.28 -7.37
N PRO A 68 -2.01 11.85 -8.55
CA PRO A 68 -2.84 11.42 -9.67
C PRO A 68 -3.36 9.98 -9.49
N ALA A 69 -4.11 9.74 -8.42
CA ALA A 69 -4.68 8.45 -8.08
C ALA A 69 -6.20 8.36 -8.32
N GLU A 70 -6.80 9.43 -8.85
CA GLU A 70 -8.23 9.52 -9.14
C GLU A 70 -9.10 9.08 -7.93
N ASP A 71 -10.11 8.26 -8.15
CA ASP A 71 -10.95 7.65 -7.11
C ASP A 71 -10.48 6.24 -6.71
N GLY A 72 -9.28 5.85 -7.15
CA GLY A 72 -8.69 4.54 -6.84
C GLY A 72 -8.56 4.31 -5.35
N LYS A 73 -8.81 3.07 -4.92
CA LYS A 73 -8.77 2.68 -3.51
C LYS A 73 -7.65 1.69 -3.23
N THR A 74 -7.18 1.69 -2.00
CA THR A 74 -6.10 0.81 -1.53
C THR A 74 -6.45 0.23 -0.16
N GLY A 75 -6.29 -1.08 -0.02
CA GLY A 75 -6.41 -1.80 1.25
C GLY A 75 -5.13 -1.68 2.07
N PHE A 76 -4.78 -0.46 2.51
CA PHE A 76 -3.57 -0.21 3.31
C PHE A 76 -3.53 -1.02 4.59
N MET A 77 -2.35 -1.51 4.95
CA MET A 77 -2.11 -2.20 6.22
C MET A 77 -0.81 -1.72 6.86
N ALA A 78 -0.80 -1.58 8.20
CA ALA A 78 0.40 -1.18 8.92
C ALA A 78 1.45 -2.30 8.88
N ARG A 79 2.74 -1.95 8.70
CA ARG A 79 3.84 -2.93 8.68
C ARG A 79 3.95 -3.74 9.97
N LYS A 80 3.62 -3.14 11.12
CA LYS A 80 3.58 -3.87 12.39
C LYS A 80 2.59 -5.04 12.38
N ASP A 81 1.41 -4.84 11.77
CA ASP A 81 0.39 -5.90 11.68
C ASP A 81 0.81 -6.97 10.68
N MET A 82 1.43 -6.58 9.56
CA MET A 82 2.03 -7.54 8.62
C MET A 82 3.10 -8.40 9.27
N ALA A 83 3.95 -7.79 10.12
CA ALA A 83 4.98 -8.51 10.88
C ALA A 83 4.37 -9.47 11.91
N ASN A 84 3.33 -9.05 12.63
CA ASN A 84 2.60 -9.91 13.57
C ASN A 84 1.97 -11.11 12.85
N LEU A 85 1.33 -10.88 11.71
CA LEU A 85 0.76 -11.95 10.90
C LEU A 85 1.83 -12.96 10.45
N ALA A 86 2.99 -12.47 10.00
CA ALA A 86 4.10 -13.33 9.61
C ALA A 86 4.62 -14.16 10.80
N ALA A 87 4.68 -13.59 12.01
CA ALA A 87 5.08 -14.28 13.22
C ALA A 87 4.08 -15.39 13.61
N GLU A 88 2.78 -15.13 13.52
CA GLU A 88 1.74 -16.15 13.75
C GLU A 88 1.89 -17.32 12.78
N ILE A 89 2.08 -17.04 11.49
CA ILE A 89 2.27 -18.06 10.45
C ILE A 89 3.56 -18.86 10.67
N LEU A 90 4.65 -18.22 11.15
CA LEU A 90 5.93 -18.88 11.43
C LEU A 90 5.84 -19.87 12.58
N THR A 91 4.99 -19.59 13.58
CA THR A 91 4.87 -20.38 14.80
C THR A 91 3.73 -21.40 14.76
N ALA A 92 2.79 -21.24 13.84
CA ALA A 92 1.68 -22.16 13.64
C ALA A 92 1.99 -23.24 12.57
N LYS A 93 1.17 -24.28 12.53
CA LYS A 93 1.22 -25.34 11.50
C LYS A 93 0.10 -25.19 10.50
N GLY A 94 0.26 -25.77 9.32
CA GLY A 94 -0.79 -25.84 8.31
C GLY A 94 -0.80 -24.63 7.38
N HIS A 95 0.30 -23.90 7.31
CA HIS A 95 0.51 -22.80 6.37
C HIS A 95 1.43 -23.14 5.19
N GLU A 96 1.89 -24.39 5.15
CA GLU A 96 2.77 -24.89 4.11
C GLU A 96 2.07 -24.86 2.74
N ASN A 97 2.80 -24.40 1.73
CA ASN A 97 2.37 -24.31 0.32
C ASN A 97 1.12 -23.45 0.10
N LYS A 98 0.94 -22.42 0.93
CA LYS A 98 -0.16 -21.46 0.84
C LYS A 98 0.30 -20.08 0.38
N THR A 99 -0.64 -19.36 -0.23
CA THR A 99 -0.50 -17.96 -0.58
C THR A 99 -1.63 -17.18 0.07
N TYR A 100 -1.30 -16.08 0.73
CA TYR A 100 -2.26 -15.21 1.40
C TYR A 100 -2.17 -13.79 0.85
N GLU A 101 -3.34 -13.21 0.55
CA GLU A 101 -3.45 -11.77 0.33
C GLU A 101 -3.44 -11.09 1.70
N VAL A 102 -2.54 -10.11 1.88
CA VAL A 102 -2.31 -9.41 3.15
C VAL A 102 -2.60 -7.94 2.96
N SER A 103 -3.76 -7.51 3.42
CA SER A 103 -4.26 -6.15 3.28
C SER A 103 -5.11 -5.76 4.48
N GLY A 104 -5.44 -4.48 4.61
CA GLY A 104 -6.42 -4.00 5.57
C GLY A 104 -7.82 -4.54 5.27
N ASN A 105 -8.69 -4.47 6.27
CA ASN A 105 -10.08 -4.92 6.16
C ASN A 105 -10.99 -3.92 5.41
N LYS A 106 -10.47 -2.74 5.06
CA LYS A 106 -11.17 -1.70 4.29
C LYS A 106 -10.20 -1.01 3.34
N ALA A 107 -10.67 -0.75 2.11
CA ALA A 107 -9.94 0.03 1.13
C ALA A 107 -10.38 1.50 1.16
N TYR A 108 -9.41 2.41 1.03
CA TYR A 108 -9.59 3.86 1.09
C TYR A 108 -9.07 4.55 -0.17
N SER A 109 -9.80 5.56 -0.64
CA SER A 109 -9.30 6.50 -1.64
C SER A 109 -8.47 7.62 -0.98
N PHE A 110 -7.67 8.34 -1.77
CA PHE A 110 -6.93 9.49 -1.24
C PHE A 110 -7.83 10.67 -0.85
N SER A 111 -9.03 10.77 -1.41
CA SER A 111 -10.08 11.68 -0.93
C SER A 111 -10.54 11.33 0.47
N GLU A 112 -10.79 10.03 0.75
CA GLU A 112 -11.15 9.56 2.10
C GLU A 112 -9.99 9.73 3.08
N ILE A 113 -8.74 9.51 2.65
CA ILE A 113 -7.52 9.76 3.47
C ILE A 113 -7.39 11.25 3.83
N ALA A 114 -7.56 12.14 2.86
CA ALA A 114 -7.53 13.60 3.11
C ALA A 114 -8.61 14.04 4.10
N ALA A 115 -9.81 13.44 4.03
CA ALA A 115 -10.89 13.71 4.98
C ALA A 115 -10.53 13.23 6.41
N LEU A 116 -9.95 12.02 6.55
CA LEU A 116 -9.49 11.50 7.84
C LEU A 116 -8.36 12.36 8.43
N ILE A 117 -7.37 12.77 7.62
CA ILE A 117 -6.31 13.67 8.07
C ILE A 117 -6.90 15.02 8.51
N SER A 118 -7.90 15.53 7.80
CA SER A 118 -8.57 16.77 8.18
C SER A 118 -9.26 16.67 9.53
N GLU A 119 -9.91 15.54 9.80
CA GLU A 119 -10.58 15.25 11.07
C GLU A 119 -9.58 15.20 12.23
N GLU A 120 -8.48 14.43 12.07
CA GLU A 120 -7.52 14.21 13.15
C GLU A 120 -6.59 15.42 13.40
N SER A 121 -6.21 16.16 12.35
CA SER A 121 -5.34 17.34 12.47
C SER A 121 -6.10 18.64 12.81
N GLY A 122 -7.41 18.67 12.59
CA GLY A 122 -8.21 19.90 12.66
C GLY A 122 -7.86 20.91 11.57
N THR A 123 -7.11 20.52 10.53
CA THR A 123 -6.74 21.34 9.39
C THR A 123 -7.39 20.77 8.13
N LYS A 124 -8.20 21.58 7.43
CA LYS A 124 -8.86 21.10 6.21
C LYS A 124 -7.82 20.79 5.12
N ILE A 125 -7.75 19.52 4.71
CA ILE A 125 -6.91 19.03 3.62
C ILE A 125 -7.81 18.77 2.40
N ASN A 126 -7.43 19.31 1.24
CA ASN A 126 -8.10 19.03 -0.02
C ASN A 126 -7.34 17.97 -0.79
N TYR A 127 -8.05 17.05 -1.41
CA TYR A 127 -7.45 16.12 -2.37
C TYR A 127 -7.59 16.67 -3.78
N VAL A 128 -6.48 16.68 -4.52
CA VAL A 128 -6.42 17.06 -5.94
C VAL A 128 -5.75 15.95 -6.71
N SER A 129 -6.43 15.43 -7.72
CA SER A 129 -5.87 14.45 -8.65
C SER A 129 -5.54 15.16 -9.98
N PRO A 130 -4.26 15.58 -10.18
CA PRO A 130 -3.84 16.21 -11.43
C PRO A 130 -3.71 15.18 -12.55
N ASN A 131 -3.53 15.65 -13.78
CA ASN A 131 -3.00 14.79 -14.82
C ASN A 131 -1.49 14.51 -14.60
N ALA A 132 -0.95 13.52 -15.34
CA ALA A 132 0.43 13.08 -15.14
C ALA A 132 1.47 14.18 -15.43
N ASP A 133 1.26 14.98 -16.46
CA ASP A 133 2.21 16.02 -16.87
C ASP A 133 2.25 17.15 -15.83
N GLU A 134 1.10 17.60 -15.37
CA GLU A 134 0.98 18.59 -14.30
C GLU A 134 1.62 18.09 -13.00
N PHE A 135 1.45 16.82 -12.66
CA PHE A 135 2.09 16.21 -11.49
C PHE A 135 3.61 16.24 -11.61
N ILE A 136 4.16 15.82 -12.75
CA ILE A 136 5.60 15.78 -13.00
C ILE A 136 6.20 17.18 -12.94
N GLU A 137 5.59 18.16 -13.61
CA GLU A 137 6.07 19.55 -13.64
C GLU A 137 6.06 20.17 -12.24
N THR A 138 4.97 19.94 -11.48
CA THR A 138 4.84 20.47 -10.12
C THR A 138 5.94 19.91 -9.21
N LEU A 139 6.14 18.59 -9.19
CA LEU A 139 7.16 17.98 -8.34
C LEU A 139 8.58 18.35 -8.74
N LYS A 140 8.85 18.50 -10.04
CA LYS A 140 10.13 19.04 -10.52
C LYS A 140 10.38 20.46 -10.03
N SER A 141 9.36 21.31 -10.01
CA SER A 141 9.49 22.68 -9.53
C SER A 141 9.86 22.76 -8.04
N TYR A 142 9.50 21.74 -7.26
CA TYR A 142 9.90 21.57 -5.85
C TYR A 142 11.26 20.87 -5.68
N GLY A 143 11.95 20.54 -6.77
CA GLY A 143 13.27 19.89 -6.71
C GLY A 143 13.22 18.40 -6.39
N VAL A 144 12.06 17.75 -6.52
CA VAL A 144 11.94 16.29 -6.31
C VAL A 144 12.72 15.55 -7.39
N PRO A 145 13.61 14.58 -7.05
CA PRO A 145 14.37 13.82 -8.03
C PRO A 145 13.48 13.01 -8.97
N GLN A 146 13.83 12.98 -10.26
CA GLN A 146 13.05 12.27 -11.28
C GLN A 146 12.72 10.81 -10.93
N PRO A 147 13.64 9.98 -10.36
CA PRO A 147 13.29 8.62 -9.99
C PRO A 147 12.18 8.52 -8.92
N ALA A 148 12.11 9.48 -8.00
CA ALA A 148 11.05 9.53 -6.98
C ALA A 148 9.70 9.92 -7.61
N ILE A 149 9.71 10.88 -8.55
CA ILE A 149 8.51 11.26 -9.32
C ILE A 149 8.00 10.06 -10.11
N ASP A 150 8.88 9.37 -10.84
CA ASP A 150 8.51 8.22 -11.68
C ASP A 150 7.91 7.08 -10.84
N MET A 151 8.51 6.79 -9.68
CA MET A 151 8.01 5.78 -8.77
C MET A 151 6.65 6.15 -8.19
N THR A 152 6.49 7.39 -7.72
CA THR A 152 5.20 7.87 -7.18
C THR A 152 4.11 7.83 -8.25
N LEU A 153 4.41 8.26 -9.46
CA LEU A 153 3.47 8.24 -10.59
C LEU A 153 3.08 6.80 -10.98
N MET A 154 4.03 5.88 -10.97
CA MET A 154 3.79 4.46 -11.23
C MET A 154 2.78 3.88 -10.23
N PHE A 155 2.99 4.11 -8.93
CA PHE A 155 2.07 3.65 -7.90
C PHE A 155 0.72 4.37 -7.98
N ALA A 156 0.69 5.68 -8.19
CA ALA A 156 -0.56 6.44 -8.35
C ALA A 156 -1.41 5.91 -9.50
N LYS A 157 -0.79 5.62 -10.65
CA LYS A 157 -1.48 4.97 -11.79
C LYS A 157 -2.00 3.57 -11.44
N GLY A 158 -1.21 2.77 -10.71
CA GLY A 158 -1.65 1.47 -10.22
C GLY A 158 -2.86 1.58 -9.30
N ILE A 159 -2.88 2.57 -8.40
CA ILE A 159 -4.01 2.85 -7.52
C ILE A 159 -5.24 3.26 -8.33
N ALA A 160 -5.10 4.20 -9.27
CA ALA A 160 -6.18 4.64 -10.16
C ALA A 160 -6.79 3.46 -10.95
N GLN A 161 -5.98 2.50 -11.38
CA GLN A 161 -6.43 1.30 -12.09
C GLN A 161 -6.95 0.18 -11.16
N GLY A 162 -6.98 0.39 -9.85
CA GLY A 162 -7.54 -0.56 -8.88
C GLY A 162 -6.64 -1.77 -8.58
N GLU A 163 -5.33 -1.69 -8.84
CA GLU A 163 -4.37 -2.77 -8.57
C GLU A 163 -4.29 -3.15 -7.08
N PHE A 164 -4.62 -2.23 -6.19
CA PHE A 164 -4.49 -2.35 -4.73
C PHE A 164 -5.83 -2.36 -3.99
N ASN A 165 -6.94 -2.46 -4.72
CA ASN A 165 -8.29 -2.41 -4.13
C ASN A 165 -8.73 -3.77 -3.52
N GLU A 166 -7.79 -4.56 -3.04
CA GLU A 166 -8.07 -5.80 -2.33
C GLU A 166 -8.13 -5.56 -0.82
N THR A 167 -9.06 -6.26 -0.18
CA THR A 167 -9.19 -6.30 1.29
C THR A 167 -9.20 -7.75 1.74
N ALA A 168 -8.61 -8.02 2.90
CA ALA A 168 -8.51 -9.38 3.42
C ALA A 168 -8.81 -9.44 4.92
N SER A 169 -9.37 -10.57 5.35
CA SER A 169 -9.64 -10.86 6.76
C SER A 169 -8.55 -11.70 7.43
N ILE A 170 -7.53 -12.13 6.68
CA ILE A 170 -6.53 -13.10 7.14
C ILE A 170 -5.86 -12.71 8.46
N TYR A 171 -5.62 -11.41 8.68
CA TYR A 171 -5.05 -10.94 9.95
C TYR A 171 -5.97 -11.29 11.12
N LYS A 172 -7.25 -10.93 11.03
CA LYS A 172 -8.25 -11.24 12.05
C LYS A 172 -8.46 -12.75 12.22
N ASP A 173 -8.50 -13.48 11.12
CA ASP A 173 -8.75 -14.91 11.11
C ASP A 173 -7.64 -15.69 11.83
N LEU A 174 -6.38 -15.26 11.75
CA LEU A 174 -5.24 -15.93 12.36
C LEU A 174 -4.87 -15.36 13.74
N THR A 175 -4.97 -14.05 13.95
CA THR A 175 -4.56 -13.42 15.22
C THR A 175 -5.71 -13.26 16.22
N GLY A 176 -6.97 -13.36 15.76
CA GLY A 176 -8.16 -13.04 16.54
C GLY A 176 -8.38 -11.53 16.81
N ASN A 177 -7.51 -10.67 16.30
CA ASN A 177 -7.55 -9.23 16.52
C ASN A 177 -7.87 -8.46 15.22
N GLU A 178 -8.43 -7.26 15.35
CA GLU A 178 -8.52 -6.35 14.21
C GLU A 178 -7.15 -5.74 13.91
N PRO A 179 -6.80 -5.53 12.63
CA PRO A 179 -5.59 -4.79 12.28
C PRO A 179 -5.74 -3.32 12.69
N THR A 180 -4.63 -2.63 12.84
CA THR A 180 -4.60 -1.17 13.06
C THR A 180 -5.50 -0.48 12.05
N SER A 181 -6.44 0.33 12.51
CA SER A 181 -7.29 1.10 11.62
C SER A 181 -6.49 2.25 10.98
N LEU A 182 -6.87 2.63 9.75
CA LEU A 182 -6.25 3.79 9.11
C LEU A 182 -6.44 5.08 9.93
N LYS A 183 -7.58 5.23 10.60
CA LYS A 183 -7.85 6.38 11.46
C LYS A 183 -6.88 6.46 12.64
N GLU A 184 -6.63 5.35 13.34
CA GLU A 184 -5.64 5.27 14.42
C GLU A 184 -4.24 5.62 13.93
N PHE A 185 -3.82 5.05 12.81
CA PHE A 185 -2.52 5.34 12.20
C PHE A 185 -2.36 6.83 11.85
N LEU A 186 -3.37 7.44 11.21
CA LEU A 186 -3.32 8.85 10.83
C LEU A 186 -3.40 9.78 12.04
N LYS A 187 -4.09 9.37 13.11
CA LYS A 187 -4.11 10.11 14.37
C LYS A 187 -2.72 10.16 15.04
N GLU A 188 -1.96 9.07 15.01
CA GLU A 188 -0.57 9.07 15.52
C GLU A 188 0.34 10.04 14.76
N LEU A 189 0.12 10.21 13.45
CA LEU A 189 0.96 11.05 12.61
C LEU A 189 0.54 12.52 12.56
N TYR A 190 -0.76 12.79 12.52
CA TYR A 190 -1.32 14.12 12.24
C TYR A 190 -2.23 14.64 13.37
N GLY A 191 -2.54 13.82 14.38
CA GLY A 191 -3.41 14.19 15.49
C GLY A 191 -2.80 15.28 16.38
N LYS A 192 -3.69 16.09 16.96
CA LYS A 192 -3.34 17.14 17.94
C LYS A 192 -3.31 16.57 19.36
#